data_9937b6a1f671b67096328ee6fb1988cc
#
_entry.id   9937b6a1f671b67096328ee6fb1988cc
#
_cell.length_a   1.000
_cell.length_b   1.000
_cell.length_c   1.000
_cell.angle_alpha   90.00
_cell.angle_beta   90.00
_cell.angle_gamma   90.00
#
_symmetry.space_group_name_H-M   'P 1'
#
loop_
_entity.id
_entity.type
_entity.pdbx_description
1 polymer ?
#
loop_
_entity_poly.entity_id
_entity_poly.type
_entity_poly.pdbx_seq_one_letter_code
_entity_poly.pdbx_strand_id
1 'polypeptide(L)'
;MLIEHLTNIGCRAAFVRTAHLFLELSDRVKSCGMGDPNSFYCPLTQYQLADALGLTPIHLNRMLRDLREEGLILFRSNRVEILDRKRVVALAQYDGEFMRMSVFGKTD
;
A
#
# COMPACT_ATOMS: atom_id res chain seq x y z
N MET A 1 -9.32 22.19 -13.06
CA MET A 1 -9.33 22.37 -11.61
C MET A 1 -10.16 21.34 -10.88
N LEU A 2 -11.43 21.21 -11.24
CA LEU A 2 -12.27 20.19 -10.63
C LEU A 2 -11.72 18.78 -10.88
N ILE A 3 -11.28 18.54 -12.10
CA ILE A 3 -10.70 17.25 -12.47
C ILE A 3 -9.43 16.98 -11.68
N GLU A 4 -8.58 17.99 -11.52
CA GLU A 4 -7.36 17.86 -10.76
C GLU A 4 -7.64 17.52 -9.30
N HIS A 5 -8.66 18.15 -8.73
CA HIS A 5 -9.04 17.91 -7.35
C HIS A 5 -9.51 16.47 -7.16
N LEU A 6 -10.35 15.98 -8.06
CA LEU A 6 -10.83 14.61 -8.02
C LEU A 6 -9.68 13.62 -8.20
N THR A 7 -8.76 13.92 -9.11
CA THR A 7 -7.58 13.07 -9.33
C THR A 7 -6.73 13.00 -8.08
N ASN A 8 -6.54 14.13 -7.40
CA ASN A 8 -5.73 14.15 -6.18
C ASN A 8 -6.37 13.32 -5.07
N ILE A 9 -7.69 13.36 -4.94
CA ILE A 9 -8.40 12.56 -3.96
C ILE A 9 -8.22 11.07 -4.28
N GLY A 10 -8.39 10.71 -5.55
CA GLY A 10 -8.21 9.33 -5.98
C GLY A 10 -6.78 8.85 -5.80
N CYS A 11 -5.80 9.69 -6.09
CA CYS A 11 -4.41 9.35 -5.91
C CYS A 11 -4.06 9.15 -4.43
N ARG A 12 -4.63 9.99 -3.59
CA ARG A 12 -4.38 9.86 -2.14
C ARG A 12 -4.94 8.54 -1.61
N ALA A 13 -6.15 8.19 -2.00
CA ALA A 13 -6.75 6.94 -1.57
C ALA A 13 -5.95 5.74 -2.08
N ALA A 14 -5.52 5.80 -3.34
CA ALA A 14 -4.72 4.74 -3.93
C ALA A 14 -3.36 4.62 -3.22
N PHE A 15 -2.76 5.75 -2.88
CA PHE A 15 -1.48 5.78 -2.19
C PHE A 15 -1.57 5.06 -0.83
N VAL A 16 -2.60 5.39 -0.06
CA VAL A 16 -2.80 4.80 1.26
C VAL A 16 -3.12 3.31 1.15
N ARG A 17 -3.96 2.93 0.20
CA ARG A 17 -4.32 1.53 0.02
C ARG A 17 -3.10 0.70 -0.37
N THR A 18 -2.23 1.25 -1.19
CA THR A 18 -1.00 0.57 -1.59
C THR A 18 -0.09 0.36 -0.38
N ALA A 19 0.09 1.40 0.43
CA ALA A 19 0.88 1.30 1.65
C ALA A 19 0.29 0.26 2.61
N HIS A 20 -1.02 0.27 2.75
CA HIS A 20 -1.72 -0.67 3.62
C HIS A 20 -1.52 -2.12 3.17
N LEU A 21 -1.58 -2.36 1.87
CA LEU A 21 -1.37 -3.70 1.34
C LEU A 21 0.03 -4.22 1.68
N PHE A 22 1.05 -3.39 1.50
CA PHE A 22 2.41 -3.80 1.83
C PHE A 22 2.58 -4.05 3.32
N LEU A 23 1.91 -3.27 4.15
CA LEU A 23 1.95 -3.47 5.58
C LEU A 23 1.29 -4.79 5.97
N GLU A 24 0.17 -5.13 5.35
CA GLU A 24 -0.49 -6.41 5.59
C GLU A 24 0.42 -7.59 5.20
N LEU A 25 1.09 -7.48 4.06
CA LEU A 25 2.03 -8.51 3.63
C LEU A 25 3.17 -8.65 4.63
N SER A 26 3.66 -7.52 5.14
CA SER A 26 4.70 -7.50 6.16
C SER A 26 4.25 -8.24 7.42
N ASP A 27 3.02 -7.99 7.86
CA ASP A 27 2.48 -8.64 9.04
C ASP A 27 2.33 -10.14 8.84
N ARG A 28 1.98 -10.57 7.64
CA ARG A 28 1.90 -11.99 7.32
C ARG A 28 3.27 -12.65 7.37
N VAL A 29 4.28 -11.97 6.83
CA VAL A 29 5.65 -12.47 6.88
C VAL A 29 6.09 -12.64 8.33
N LYS A 30 5.78 -11.68 9.17
CA LYS A 30 6.11 -11.72 10.59
C LYS A 30 5.39 -12.89 11.27
N SER A 31 4.11 -13.06 11.00
CA SER A 31 3.31 -14.11 11.62
C SER A 31 3.78 -15.50 11.22
N CYS A 32 4.24 -15.66 9.97
CA CYS A 32 4.69 -16.94 9.46
C CYS A 32 6.15 -17.23 9.77
N GLY A 33 6.87 -16.26 10.32
CA GLY A 33 8.30 -16.42 10.60
C GLY A 33 9.14 -16.57 9.35
N MET A 34 8.70 -16.00 8.24
CA MET A 34 9.34 -16.18 6.94
C MET A 34 10.31 -15.06 6.58
N GLY A 35 11.06 -14.59 7.55
CA GLY A 35 12.07 -13.58 7.30
C GLY A 35 11.76 -12.25 7.95
N ASP A 36 12.41 -11.21 7.47
CA ASP A 36 12.32 -9.86 8.03
C ASP A 36 11.05 -9.16 7.55
N PRO A 37 10.16 -8.75 8.44
CA PRO A 37 8.95 -8.04 8.02
C PRO A 37 9.24 -6.69 7.35
N ASN A 38 10.43 -6.13 7.54
CA ASN A 38 10.81 -4.88 6.90
C ASN A 38 11.55 -5.07 5.58
N SER A 39 11.89 -6.31 5.23
CA SER A 39 12.56 -6.60 3.97
C SER A 39 12.23 -8.03 3.57
N PHE A 40 11.27 -8.20 2.69
CA PHE A 40 10.76 -9.52 2.34
C PHE A 40 10.50 -9.66 0.85
N TYR A 41 10.44 -10.91 0.41
CA TYR A 41 10.13 -11.26 -0.95
C TYR A 41 8.62 -11.21 -1.16
N CYS A 42 8.20 -10.55 -2.22
CA CYS A 42 6.79 -10.49 -2.61
C CYS A 42 6.65 -11.18 -3.97
N PRO A 43 6.01 -12.34 -4.02
CA PRO A 43 5.89 -13.09 -5.27
C PRO A 43 4.91 -12.50 -6.27
N LEU A 44 4.16 -11.49 -5.88
CA LEU A 44 3.17 -10.88 -6.75
C LEU A 44 3.84 -10.01 -7.81
N THR A 45 3.35 -10.13 -9.04
CA THR A 45 3.79 -9.24 -10.10
C THR A 45 3.12 -7.87 -9.93
N GLN A 46 3.63 -6.89 -10.67
CA GLN A 46 3.00 -5.57 -10.66
C GLN A 46 1.57 -5.63 -11.18
N TYR A 47 1.31 -6.51 -12.14
CA TYR A 47 -0.05 -6.70 -12.66
C TYR A 47 -0.97 -7.26 -11.58
N GLN A 48 -0.49 -8.23 -10.82
CA GLN A 48 -1.28 -8.82 -9.74
C GLN A 48 -1.52 -7.82 -8.62
N LEU A 49 -0.52 -7.01 -8.29
CA LEU A 49 -0.68 -5.96 -7.28
C LEU A 49 -1.69 -4.91 -7.73
N ALA A 50 -1.58 -4.49 -8.99
CA ALA A 50 -2.52 -3.50 -9.54
C ALA A 50 -3.94 -4.05 -9.50
N ASP A 51 -4.11 -5.31 -9.89
CA ASP A 51 -5.41 -5.95 -9.88
C ASP A 51 -5.99 -6.01 -8.47
N ALA A 52 -5.18 -6.41 -7.50
CA ALA A 52 -5.60 -6.49 -6.10
C ALA A 52 -6.02 -5.13 -5.55
N LEU A 53 -5.40 -4.06 -6.02
CA LEU A 53 -5.68 -2.71 -5.57
C LEU A 53 -6.75 -2.02 -6.41
N GLY A 54 -7.18 -2.64 -7.51
CA GLY A 54 -8.12 -2.02 -8.41
C GLY A 54 -7.52 -0.88 -9.20
N LEU A 55 -6.22 -0.96 -9.50
CA LEU A 55 -5.49 0.08 -10.22
C LEU A 55 -5.00 -0.46 -11.55
N THR A 56 -4.73 0.48 -12.49
CA THR A 56 -3.99 0.11 -13.70
C THR A 56 -2.52 -0.06 -13.35
N PRO A 57 -1.75 -0.81 -14.15
CA PRO A 57 -0.31 -0.92 -13.91
C PRO A 57 0.42 0.41 -13.92
N ILE A 58 -0.01 1.33 -14.79
CA ILE A 58 0.59 2.65 -14.86
C ILE A 58 0.34 3.43 -13.57
N HIS A 59 -0.89 3.35 -13.05
CA HIS A 59 -1.27 4.02 -11.82
C HIS A 59 -0.51 3.42 -10.64
N LEU A 60 -0.38 2.09 -10.61
CA LEU A 60 0.40 1.43 -9.57
C LEU A 60 1.85 1.89 -9.57
N ASN A 61 2.47 1.94 -10.76
CA ASN A 61 3.87 2.39 -10.87
C ASN A 61 4.03 3.79 -10.30
N ARG A 62 3.05 4.64 -10.50
CA ARG A 62 3.07 5.99 -9.95
C ARG A 62 3.03 5.96 -8.43
N MET A 63 2.16 5.12 -7.87
CA MET A 63 2.07 4.97 -6.41
C MET A 63 3.36 4.42 -5.82
N LEU A 64 3.96 3.44 -6.48
CA LEU A 64 5.23 2.87 -6.03
C LEU A 64 6.35 3.91 -6.06
N ARG A 65 6.37 4.74 -7.10
CA ARG A 65 7.35 5.82 -7.17
C ARG A 65 7.15 6.83 -6.04
N ASP A 66 5.90 7.20 -5.79
CA ASP A 66 5.59 8.16 -4.73
C ASP A 66 5.99 7.60 -3.36
N LEU A 67 5.74 6.32 -3.11
CA LEU A 67 6.14 5.69 -1.86
C LEU A 67 7.66 5.72 -1.69
N ARG A 68 8.40 5.46 -2.77
CA ARG A 68 9.85 5.49 -2.74
C ARG A 68 10.36 6.90 -2.51
N GLU A 69 9.81 7.88 -3.22
CA GLU A 69 10.25 9.26 -3.09
C GLU A 69 9.98 9.84 -1.71
N GLU A 70 8.92 9.39 -1.07
CA GLU A 70 8.61 9.80 0.29
C GLU A 70 9.40 9.02 1.34
N GLY A 71 10.21 8.08 0.91
CA GLY A 71 11.03 7.30 1.82
C GLY A 71 10.25 6.33 2.68
N LEU A 72 9.12 5.85 2.19
CA LEU A 72 8.25 4.98 2.96
C LEU A 72 8.47 3.50 2.64
N ILE A 73 8.34 3.14 1.37
CA ILE A 73 8.45 1.76 0.93
C ILE A 73 9.18 1.70 -0.41
N LEU A 74 10.04 0.73 -0.56
CA LEU A 74 10.73 0.46 -1.81
C LEU A 74 10.31 -0.93 -2.30
N PHE A 75 9.84 -1.01 -3.54
CA PHE A 75 9.49 -2.28 -4.18
C PHE A 75 10.33 -2.42 -5.45
N ARG A 76 11.25 -3.37 -5.44
CA ARG A 76 12.15 -3.59 -6.55
C ARG A 76 12.48 -5.07 -6.65
N SER A 77 12.43 -5.61 -7.87
CA SER A 77 12.81 -7.01 -8.13
C SER A 77 12.08 -7.98 -7.21
N ASN A 78 10.78 -7.79 -7.07
CA ASN A 78 9.91 -8.62 -6.23
C ASN A 78 10.28 -8.59 -4.75
N ARG A 79 11.03 -7.57 -4.33
CA ARG A 79 11.40 -7.42 -2.94
C ARG A 79 10.82 -6.13 -2.39
N VAL A 80 10.22 -6.23 -1.22
CA VAL A 80 9.61 -5.09 -0.54
C VAL A 80 10.49 -4.71 0.63
N GLU A 81 10.83 -3.41 0.71
CA GLU A 81 11.56 -2.88 1.84
C GLU A 81 10.74 -1.75 2.46
N ILE A 82 10.42 -1.88 3.73
CA ILE A 82 9.72 -0.84 4.46
C ILE A 82 10.79 0.06 5.08
N LEU A 83 10.93 1.25 4.52
CA LEU A 83 12.01 2.18 4.89
C LEU A 83 11.71 2.94 6.17
N ASP A 84 10.44 3.28 6.39
CA ASP A 84 10.02 4.03 7.58
C ASP A 84 8.72 3.43 8.11
N ARG A 85 8.87 2.42 8.93
CA ARG A 85 7.71 1.65 9.41
C ARG A 85 6.74 2.51 10.21
N LYS A 86 7.24 3.41 11.03
CA LYS A 86 6.37 4.25 11.86
C LYS A 86 5.44 5.09 10.99
N ARG A 87 5.99 5.70 9.95
CA ARG A 87 5.19 6.53 9.05
C ARG A 87 4.21 5.69 8.24
N VAL A 88 4.64 4.50 7.81
CA VAL A 88 3.75 3.61 7.04
C VAL A 88 2.60 3.14 7.93
N VAL A 89 2.89 2.76 9.17
CA VAL A 89 1.85 2.34 10.12
C VAL A 89 0.88 3.48 10.39
N ALA A 90 1.40 4.68 10.64
CA ALA A 90 0.55 5.83 10.90
C ALA A 90 -0.36 6.12 9.71
N LEU A 91 0.20 6.08 8.51
CA LEU A 91 -0.56 6.30 7.29
C LEU A 91 -1.65 5.24 7.10
N ALA A 92 -1.29 3.98 7.28
CA ALA A 92 -2.21 2.87 7.09
C ALA A 92 -3.28 2.83 8.17
N GLN A 93 -2.92 3.13 9.41
CA GLN A 93 -3.88 3.14 10.52
C GLN A 93 -4.95 4.21 10.35
N TYR A 94 -4.52 5.40 9.97
CA TYR A 94 -5.45 6.52 9.80
C TYR A 94 -6.54 6.17 8.79
N ASP A 95 -6.15 5.67 7.63
CA ASP A 95 -7.13 5.31 6.62
C ASP A 95 -7.67 3.90 6.82
N GLY A 96 -6.94 3.07 7.53
CA GLY A 96 -7.42 1.76 7.93
C GLY A 96 -8.65 1.85 8.82
N GLU A 97 -8.66 2.82 9.73
CA GLU A 97 -9.84 3.06 10.57
C GLU A 97 -11.02 3.51 9.73
N PHE A 98 -10.78 4.43 8.81
CA PHE A 98 -11.83 4.91 7.92
C PHE A 98 -12.39 3.77 7.07
N MET A 99 -11.51 2.97 6.49
CA MET A 99 -11.93 1.83 5.68
C MET A 99 -12.64 0.77 6.50
N ARG A 100 -12.18 0.56 7.71
CA ARG A 100 -12.79 -0.41 8.61
C ARG A 100 -14.20 0.01 9.00
N MET A 101 -14.38 1.27 9.32
CA MET A 101 -15.70 1.80 9.62
C MET A 101 -16.64 1.63 8.44
N SER A 102 -16.14 1.90 7.23
CA SER A 102 -16.94 1.75 6.02
C SER A 102 -17.32 0.29 5.79
N VAL A 103 -16.36 -0.61 5.95
CA VAL A 103 -16.57 -2.04 5.72
C VAL A 103 -17.49 -2.62 6.79
N PHE A 104 -17.25 -2.30 8.04
CA PHE A 104 -18.09 -2.81 9.13
C PHE A 104 -19.51 -2.25 9.08
N GLY A 105 -19.65 -1.04 8.58
CA GLY A 105 -20.96 -0.50 8.34
C GLY A 105 -21.74 -1.28 7.29
N LYS A 106 -21.02 -2.02 6.43
CA LYS A 106 -21.66 -2.87 5.44
C LYS A 106 -21.91 -4.28 5.93
N THR A 107 -20.94 -4.85 6.64
CA THR A 107 -20.96 -6.28 6.95
C THR A 107 -21.66 -6.58 8.25
N ASP A 108 -21.72 -5.62 9.10
CA ASP A 108 -22.37 -5.78 10.37
C ASP A 108 -23.76 -5.16 10.38
#